data_cbf209e86740a04c33ccefb12bdc33ee
#
_entry.id   cbf209e86740a04c33ccefb12bdc33ee
#
_cell.length_a   1.000
_cell.length_b   1.000
_cell.length_c   1.000
_cell.angle_alpha   90.00
_cell.angle_beta   90.00
_cell.angle_gamma   90.00
#
_symmetry.space_group_name_H-M   'P 1'
#
loop_
_entity.id
_entity.type
_entity.pdbx_description
1 polymer ?
#
loop_
_entity_poly.entity_id
_entity_poly.type
_entity_poly.pdbx_seq_one_letter_code
_entity_poly.pdbx_strand_id
1 'polypeptide(L)' 'MPSAIELAVDRDASWTITREGSDVATIAVRQEQGEVIVVTGTSNAEKPYRFDTLQAADAFLSDLMTSFSYLGCDIASSAT' A
#
# COMPACT_ATOMS: atom_id res chain seq x y z
N MET A 1 -13.54 13.46 1.17
CA MET A 1 -12.13 13.27 1.55
C MET A 1 -11.40 12.49 0.47
N PRO A 2 -10.19 12.90 0.13
CA PRO A 2 -9.43 12.09 -0.82
C PRO A 2 -9.07 10.73 -0.22
N SER A 3 -8.92 9.74 -1.08
CA SER A 3 -8.49 8.42 -0.66
C SER A 3 -7.01 8.45 -0.28
N ALA A 4 -6.55 7.42 0.42
CA ALA A 4 -5.14 7.31 0.78
C ALA A 4 -4.24 7.30 -0.45
N ILE A 5 -4.69 6.67 -1.53
CA ILE A 5 -3.90 6.58 -2.77
C ILE A 5 -3.78 7.95 -3.45
N GLU A 6 -4.80 8.78 -3.36
CA GLU A 6 -4.76 10.12 -3.94
C GLU A 6 -3.74 10.99 -3.22
N LEU A 7 -3.62 10.85 -1.92
CA LEU A 7 -2.60 11.55 -1.15
C LEU A 7 -1.20 11.04 -1.46
N ALA A 8 -1.08 9.77 -1.83
CA ALA A 8 0.19 9.14 -2.10
C ALA A 8 0.77 9.48 -3.46
N VAL A 9 -0.06 9.86 -4.46
CA VAL A 9 0.44 10.11 -5.81
C VAL A 9 1.29 11.36 -5.93
N ASP A 10 1.11 12.33 -5.05
CA ASP A 10 1.93 13.54 -5.08
C ASP A 10 3.34 13.31 -4.54
N ARG A 11 3.53 12.20 -3.86
CA ARG A 11 4.80 11.80 -3.28
C ARG A 11 4.72 10.32 -2.93
N ASP A 12 5.86 9.67 -2.93
CA ASP A 12 5.91 8.27 -2.56
C ASP A 12 5.41 8.09 -1.13
N ALA A 13 4.51 7.14 -0.94
CA ALA A 13 3.98 6.82 0.37
C ALA A 13 4.15 5.33 0.64
N SER A 14 4.28 5.01 1.91
CA SER A 14 4.40 3.61 2.31
C SER A 14 3.66 3.37 3.62
N TRP A 15 3.31 2.12 3.84
CA TRP A 15 2.67 1.67 5.06
C TRP A 15 3.39 0.43 5.56
N THR A 16 3.49 0.32 6.88
CA THR A 16 4.03 -0.87 7.53
C THR A 16 2.88 -1.61 8.19
N ILE A 17 2.81 -2.90 7.91
CA ILE A 17 1.80 -3.79 8.45
C ILE A 17 2.45 -4.59 9.57
N THR A 18 1.92 -4.48 10.77
CA THR A 18 2.45 -5.21 11.92
C THR A 18 1.36 -6.03 12.59
N ARG A 19 1.76 -7.07 13.26
CA ARG A 19 0.86 -7.88 14.08
C ARG A 19 1.60 -8.26 15.35
N GLU A 20 0.99 -7.90 16.48
CA GLU A 20 1.57 -8.16 17.80
C GLU A 20 3.00 -7.62 17.94
N GLY A 21 3.23 -6.46 17.33
CA GLY A 21 4.53 -5.81 17.37
C GLY A 21 5.56 -6.31 16.37
N SER A 22 5.22 -7.31 15.58
CA SER A 22 6.12 -7.86 14.56
C SER A 22 5.74 -7.39 13.17
N ASP A 23 6.73 -7.08 12.35
CA ASP A 23 6.50 -6.68 10.96
C ASP A 23 5.99 -7.88 10.16
N VAL A 24 4.86 -7.67 9.48
CA VAL A 24 4.25 -8.69 8.62
C VAL A 24 4.54 -8.40 7.16
N ALA A 25 4.33 -7.15 6.77
CA ALA A 25 4.46 -6.74 5.38
C ALA A 25 4.64 -5.24 5.29
N THR A 26 5.04 -4.78 4.10
CA THR A 26 5.08 -3.36 3.77
C THR A 26 4.34 -3.13 2.47
N ILE A 27 3.77 -1.94 2.32
CA ILE A 27 3.08 -1.54 1.10
C ILE A 27 3.65 -0.19 0.71
N ALA A 28 4.12 -0.05 -0.52
CA ALA A 28 4.60 1.21 -1.04
C ALA A 28 3.85 1.55 -2.33
N VAL A 29 3.57 2.83 -2.53
CA VAL A 29 2.90 3.31 -3.73
C VAL A 29 3.82 4.29 -4.42
N ARG A 30 4.02 4.09 -5.73
CA ARG A 30 4.82 4.97 -6.57
C ARG A 30 4.06 5.26 -7.85
N GLN A 31 4.37 6.40 -8.46
CA GLN A 31 3.82 6.74 -9.76
C GLN A 31 4.97 6.90 -10.74
N GLU A 32 4.91 6.17 -11.85
CA GLU A 32 5.92 6.20 -12.88
C GLU A 32 5.26 6.23 -14.25
N GLN A 33 5.59 7.21 -15.09
CA GLN A 33 5.16 7.27 -16.47
C GLN A 33 3.64 7.08 -16.67
N GLY A 34 2.86 7.68 -15.81
CA GLY A 34 1.40 7.59 -15.89
C GLY A 34 0.79 6.33 -15.31
N GLU A 35 1.61 5.43 -14.79
CA GLU A 35 1.14 4.22 -14.12
C GLU A 35 1.28 4.36 -12.61
N VAL A 36 0.39 3.71 -11.88
CA VAL A 36 0.48 3.63 -10.43
C VAL A 36 0.98 2.24 -10.06
N ILE A 37 2.05 2.18 -9.30
CA ILE A 37 2.66 0.92 -8.91
C ILE A 37 2.52 0.74 -7.41
N VAL A 38 1.88 -0.37 -7.02
CA VAL A 38 1.76 -0.76 -5.62
C VAL A 38 2.71 -1.93 -5.39
N VAL A 39 3.68 -1.73 -4.53
CA VAL A 39 4.66 -2.77 -4.21
C VAL A 39 4.34 -3.32 -2.83
N THR A 40 4.08 -4.62 -2.76
CA THR A 40 3.90 -5.29 -1.48
C THR A 40 5.17 -6.05 -1.14
N GLY A 41 5.61 -5.95 0.10
CA GLY A 41 6.82 -6.61 0.53
C GLY A 41 6.60 -7.43 1.78
N THR A 42 7.25 -8.59 1.82
CA THR A 42 7.35 -9.41 3.01
C THR A 42 8.82 -9.62 3.31
N SER A 43 9.13 -10.33 4.40
CA SER A 43 10.53 -10.60 4.74
C SER A 43 11.28 -11.39 3.66
N ASN A 44 10.56 -12.08 2.78
CA ASN A 44 11.17 -12.96 1.78
C ASN A 44 11.11 -12.43 0.35
N ALA A 45 10.18 -11.54 0.02
CA ALA A 45 9.99 -11.12 -1.36
C ALA A 45 9.21 -9.82 -1.46
N GLU A 46 9.43 -9.12 -2.56
CA GLU A 46 8.62 -7.96 -2.94
C GLU A 46 7.88 -8.30 -4.22
N LYS A 47 6.65 -7.80 -4.34
CA LYS A 47 5.83 -8.04 -5.51
C LYS A 47 5.19 -6.73 -5.98
N PRO A 48 5.51 -6.26 -7.19
CA PRO A 48 4.90 -5.06 -7.74
C PRO A 48 3.58 -5.38 -8.44
N TYR A 49 2.63 -4.47 -8.33
CA TYR A 49 1.36 -4.51 -9.04
C TYR A 49 1.18 -3.20 -9.77
N ARG A 50 0.97 -3.25 -11.07
CA ARG A 50 0.85 -2.07 -11.92
C ARG A 50 -0.60 -1.83 -12.29
N PHE A 51 -1.01 -0.57 -12.23
CA PHE A 51 -2.36 -0.15 -12.55
C PHE A 51 -2.33 1.04 -13.50
N ASP A 52 -3.24 1.05 -14.46
CA ASP A 52 -3.33 2.15 -15.44
C ASP A 52 -4.01 3.38 -14.86
N THR A 53 -4.80 3.21 -13.82
CA THR A 53 -5.57 4.31 -13.23
C THR A 53 -5.41 4.32 -11.71
N LEU A 54 -5.58 5.51 -11.14
CA LEU A 54 -5.61 5.68 -9.69
C LEU A 54 -6.77 4.93 -9.06
N GLN A 55 -7.90 4.88 -9.74
CA GLN A 55 -9.08 4.22 -9.23
C GLN A 55 -8.86 2.73 -9.04
N ALA A 56 -8.21 2.09 -10.02
CA ALA A 56 -7.92 0.66 -9.93
C ALA A 56 -6.92 0.37 -8.81
N ALA A 57 -5.89 1.20 -8.68
CA ALA A 57 -4.89 1.06 -7.62
C ALA A 57 -5.51 1.27 -6.24
N ASP A 58 -6.39 2.26 -6.11
CA ASP A 58 -7.06 2.55 -4.85
C ASP A 58 -7.97 1.39 -4.42
N ALA A 59 -8.70 0.80 -5.35
CA ALA A 59 -9.54 -0.34 -5.05
C ALA A 59 -8.72 -1.54 -4.55
N PHE A 60 -7.60 -1.81 -5.21
CA PHE A 60 -6.69 -2.87 -4.80
C PHE A 60 -6.12 -2.61 -3.41
N LEU A 61 -5.68 -1.39 -3.16
CA LEU A 61 -5.09 -0.99 -1.88
C LEU A 61 -6.10 -1.09 -0.75
N SER A 62 -7.33 -0.65 -0.98
CA SER A 62 -8.43 -0.77 -0.02
C SER A 62 -8.71 -2.21 0.36
N ASP A 63 -8.79 -3.08 -0.63
CA ASP A 63 -9.02 -4.51 -0.41
C ASP A 63 -7.89 -5.14 0.39
N LEU A 64 -6.67 -4.76 0.05
CA LEU A 64 -5.48 -5.27 0.72
C LEU A 64 -5.46 -4.86 2.19
N MET A 65 -5.72 -3.59 2.46
CA MET A 65 -5.75 -3.07 3.84
C MET A 65 -6.88 -3.69 4.64
N THR A 66 -8.03 -3.87 4.03
CA THR A 66 -9.17 -4.53 4.67
C THR A 66 -8.82 -5.96 5.06
N SER A 67 -8.16 -6.69 4.18
CA SER A 67 -7.72 -8.05 4.45
C SER A 67 -6.78 -8.12 5.64
N PHE A 68 -5.81 -7.21 5.71
CA PHE A 68 -4.90 -7.16 6.85
C PHE A 68 -5.63 -6.81 8.14
N SER A 69 -6.60 -5.92 8.09
CA SER A 69 -7.40 -5.56 9.27
C SER A 69 -8.18 -6.76 9.79
N TYR A 70 -8.73 -7.58 8.91
CA TYR A 70 -9.42 -8.81 9.30
C TYR A 70 -8.50 -9.81 9.98
N LEU A 71 -7.23 -9.81 9.62
CA LEU A 71 -6.23 -10.69 10.22
C LEU A 71 -5.71 -10.16 11.57
N GLY A 72 -6.20 -9.02 12.00
CA GLY A 72 -5.78 -8.41 13.26
C GLY A 72 -4.48 -7.65 13.17
N CYS A 73 -4.10 -7.24 11.98
CA CYS A 73 -2.88 -6.47 11.77
C CYS A 73 -3.12 -4.98 11.96
N ASP A 74 -2.09 -4.27 12.39
CA ASP A 74 -2.08 -2.82 12.47
C ASP A 74 -1.42 -2.25 11.23
N ILE A 75 -1.97 -1.16 10.73
CA ILE A 75 -1.45 -0.49 9.54
C ILE A 75 -0.98 0.90 9.93
N ALA A 76 0.30 1.17 9.77
CA ALA A 76 0.89 2.45 10.12
C ALA A 76 1.45 3.12 8.86
N SER A 77 1.10 4.39 8.66
CA SER A 77 1.64 5.17 7.55
C SER A 77 3.08 5.56 7.84
N SER A 78 3.95 5.32 6.88
CA SER A 78 5.35 5.73 6.93
C SER A 78 5.62 6.91 6.00
N ALA A 79 4.60 7.55 5.48
CA ALA A 79 4.75 8.69 4.58
C ALA A 79 5.38 9.87 5.34
N THR A 80 6.32 10.51 4.71
CA THR A 80 6.98 11.70 5.25
C THR A 80 6.57 12.93 4.50
#